data_85bdad19055567d61f4c2e8ded48409a
#
_entry.id   85bdad19055567d61f4c2e8ded48409a
#
_cell.length_a   1.000
_cell.length_b   1.000
_cell.length_c   1.000
_cell.angle_alpha   90.00
_cell.angle_beta   90.00
_cell.angle_gamma   90.00
#
_symmetry.space_group_name_H-M   'P 1'
#
loop_
_entity.id
_entity.type
_entity.pdbx_description
1 polymer ?
#
loop_
_entity_poly.entity_id
_entity_poly.type
_entity_poly.pdbx_seq_one_letter_code
_entity_poly.pdbx_strand_id
1 'polypeptide(L)'
;MHLKLSLCALALVALTGPAFSAEFQMCGRDRHTCVVDGDTIWLNGQNLRLQNYDTPEPYNDICGGQAEVALAKRASARLLELLNSNQFTVETGRKDRYGRVLATIRINGRDVGDILISEGLARRWPDGHEFWC
;
A
#
# COMPACT_ATOMS: atom_id res chain seq x y z
N MET A 1 17.76 -34.86 45.71
CA MET A 1 18.02 -34.74 44.27
C MET A 1 17.05 -33.73 43.71
N HIS A 2 17.52 -32.53 43.45
CA HIS A 2 16.70 -31.52 42.81
C HIS A 2 17.00 -31.49 41.29
N LEU A 3 16.00 -31.94 40.53
CA LEU A 3 16.09 -31.88 39.05
C LEU A 3 15.75 -30.45 38.65
N LYS A 4 16.75 -29.68 38.21
CA LYS A 4 16.54 -28.37 37.61
C LYS A 4 16.11 -28.57 36.16
N LEU A 5 14.82 -28.41 35.87
CA LEU A 5 14.36 -28.27 34.50
C LEU A 5 14.78 -26.88 34.00
N SER A 6 15.78 -26.90 33.11
CA SER A 6 16.16 -25.71 32.37
C SER A 6 15.15 -25.52 31.23
N LEU A 7 14.26 -24.56 31.36
CA LEU A 7 13.39 -24.13 30.27
C LEU A 7 14.26 -23.36 29.25
N CYS A 8 14.65 -24.01 28.17
CA CYS A 8 15.15 -23.30 27.01
C CYS A 8 13.99 -22.56 26.33
N ALA A 9 13.87 -21.26 26.58
CA ALA A 9 13.00 -20.41 25.81
C ALA A 9 13.58 -20.26 24.41
N LEU A 10 12.99 -20.95 23.43
CA LEU A 10 13.28 -20.67 22.02
C LEU A 10 12.71 -19.28 21.72
N ALA A 11 13.60 -18.30 21.60
CA ALA A 11 13.23 -17.01 21.03
C ALA A 11 12.95 -17.20 19.54
N LEU A 12 11.69 -17.12 19.15
CA LEU A 12 11.29 -17.06 17.75
C LEU A 12 11.73 -15.70 17.20
N VAL A 13 12.86 -15.67 16.52
CA VAL A 13 13.28 -14.48 15.76
C VAL A 13 12.44 -14.43 14.50
N ALA A 14 11.38 -13.62 14.52
CA ALA A 14 10.63 -13.32 13.30
C ALA A 14 11.55 -12.53 12.36
N LEU A 15 11.90 -13.13 11.20
CA LEU A 15 12.59 -12.45 10.12
C LEU A 15 11.60 -11.48 9.45
N THR A 16 11.48 -10.28 10.01
CA THR A 16 10.79 -9.18 9.35
C THR A 16 11.80 -8.48 8.43
N GLY A 17 11.40 -8.21 7.15
CA GLY A 17 12.18 -7.38 6.25
C GLY A 17 12.38 -5.96 6.82
N PRO A 18 13.27 -5.14 6.22
CA PRO A 18 13.52 -3.78 6.70
C PRO A 18 12.23 -2.98 6.71
N ALA A 19 11.95 -2.31 7.83
CA ALA A 19 10.85 -1.39 7.96
C ALA A 19 11.27 -0.01 7.47
N PHE A 20 10.39 0.64 6.70
CA PHE A 20 10.58 2.01 6.24
C PHE A 20 9.75 2.96 7.09
N SER A 21 10.32 4.13 7.35
CA SER A 21 9.60 5.29 7.85
C SER A 21 10.01 6.44 6.94
N ALA A 22 9.06 6.99 6.19
CA ALA A 22 9.31 8.06 5.26
C ALA A 22 8.19 9.08 5.33
N GLU A 23 8.50 10.34 5.05
CA GLU A 23 7.51 11.39 4.94
C GLU A 23 7.04 11.49 3.51
N PHE A 24 5.77 11.16 3.30
CA PHE A 24 5.11 11.28 2.00
C PHE A 24 4.30 12.56 1.93
N GLN A 25 4.18 13.08 0.74
CA GLN A 25 3.20 14.08 0.35
C GLN A 25 2.56 13.65 -0.98
N MET A 26 1.52 14.31 -1.40
CA MET A 26 0.98 14.06 -2.73
C MET A 26 2.00 14.47 -3.78
N CYS A 27 2.12 13.68 -4.84
CA CYS A 27 3.09 13.95 -5.91
C CYS A 27 2.77 15.27 -6.61
N GLY A 28 3.80 16.05 -6.79
CA GLY A 28 3.82 17.20 -7.67
C GLY A 28 4.69 16.91 -8.90
N ARG A 29 5.48 17.90 -9.29
CA ARG A 29 6.36 17.82 -10.44
C ARG A 29 7.59 16.93 -10.20
N ASP A 30 8.18 17.04 -9.01
CA ASP A 30 9.34 16.25 -8.61
C ASP A 30 8.89 15.01 -7.85
N ARG A 31 9.01 13.87 -8.51
CA ARG A 31 8.52 12.58 -7.99
C ARG A 31 9.65 11.78 -7.40
N HIS A 32 9.82 11.85 -6.10
CA HIS A 32 10.83 11.09 -5.36
C HIS A 32 10.22 10.19 -4.29
N THR A 33 9.50 10.76 -3.33
CA THR A 33 8.76 10.03 -2.29
C THR A 33 7.41 10.71 -2.10
N CYS A 34 6.40 10.16 -2.75
CA CYS A 34 5.08 10.79 -2.81
C CYS A 34 3.99 9.80 -3.23
N VAL A 35 2.75 10.13 -2.96
CA VAL A 35 1.57 9.37 -3.39
C VAL A 35 1.04 9.99 -4.68
N VAL A 36 0.92 9.17 -5.73
CA VAL A 36 0.27 9.56 -6.99
C VAL A 36 -1.23 9.46 -6.84
N ASP A 37 -1.70 8.28 -6.42
CA ASP A 37 -3.09 7.96 -6.13
C ASP A 37 -3.14 6.76 -5.16
N GLY A 38 -4.33 6.19 -4.94
CA GLY A 38 -4.52 5.16 -3.93
C GLY A 38 -3.76 3.85 -4.17
N ASP A 39 -3.20 3.63 -5.34
CA ASP A 39 -2.49 2.39 -5.68
C ASP A 39 -1.13 2.60 -6.37
N THR A 40 -0.66 3.84 -6.45
CA THR A 40 0.63 4.17 -7.08
C THR A 40 1.39 5.19 -6.24
N ILE A 41 2.64 4.87 -5.93
CA ILE A 41 3.54 5.75 -5.19
C ILE A 41 4.89 5.86 -5.86
N TRP A 42 5.64 6.89 -5.49
CA TRP A 42 7.08 6.95 -5.67
C TRP A 42 7.74 6.78 -4.30
N LEU A 43 8.76 5.96 -4.23
CA LEU A 43 9.56 5.74 -3.03
C LEU A 43 11.03 5.78 -3.41
N ASN A 44 11.75 6.77 -2.88
CA ASN A 44 13.18 6.97 -3.14
C ASN A 44 13.50 6.98 -4.65
N GLY A 45 12.66 7.64 -5.44
CA GLY A 45 12.84 7.76 -6.88
C GLY A 45 12.36 6.58 -7.72
N GLN A 46 11.78 5.55 -7.09
CA GLN A 46 11.25 4.38 -7.77
C GLN A 46 9.72 4.45 -7.86
N ASN A 47 9.19 4.29 -9.05
CA ASN A 47 7.74 4.25 -9.27
C ASN A 47 7.20 2.85 -8.96
N LEU A 48 6.33 2.75 -7.96
CA LEU A 48 5.75 1.51 -7.49
C LEU A 48 4.24 1.47 -7.77
N ARG A 49 3.81 0.43 -8.46
CA ARG A 49 2.39 0.08 -8.56
C ARG A 49 2.06 -0.92 -7.46
N LEU A 50 1.23 -0.53 -6.52
CA LEU A 50 0.83 -1.43 -5.44
C LEU A 50 -0.15 -2.45 -6.01
N GLN A 51 0.20 -3.73 -5.89
CA GLN A 51 -0.47 -4.81 -6.62
C GLN A 51 -1.65 -5.41 -5.86
N ASN A 52 -2.48 -6.14 -6.59
CA ASN A 52 -3.61 -6.92 -6.11
C ASN A 52 -4.82 -6.11 -5.65
N TYR A 53 -4.80 -4.81 -5.83
CA TYR A 53 -5.95 -3.96 -5.60
C TYR A 53 -5.98 -2.79 -6.59
N ASP A 54 -7.11 -2.16 -6.69
CA ASP A 54 -7.37 -1.06 -7.60
C ASP A 54 -8.21 -0.01 -6.88
N THR A 55 -7.85 1.25 -7.04
CA THR A 55 -8.59 2.39 -6.51
C THR A 55 -9.24 3.17 -7.63
N PRO A 56 -10.29 3.97 -7.33
CA PRO A 56 -10.90 4.84 -8.34
C PRO A 56 -9.89 5.80 -8.95
N GLU A 57 -10.13 6.20 -10.18
CA GLU A 57 -9.29 7.15 -10.89
C GLU A 57 -9.58 8.59 -10.47
N PRO A 58 -8.53 9.40 -10.23
CA PRO A 58 -8.69 10.77 -9.75
C PRO A 58 -9.09 11.77 -10.84
N TYR A 59 -9.18 11.32 -12.06
CA TYR A 59 -9.52 12.16 -13.21
C TYR A 59 -10.94 11.85 -13.68
N ASN A 60 -11.62 12.85 -14.19
CA ASN A 60 -12.95 12.68 -14.76
C ASN A 60 -12.93 11.86 -16.05
N ASP A 61 -14.07 11.53 -16.58
CA ASP A 61 -14.40 10.73 -17.78
C ASP A 61 -14.35 9.21 -17.58
N ILE A 62 -14.43 8.79 -16.36
CA ILE A 62 -14.57 7.39 -16.03
C ILE A 62 -16.01 7.12 -15.62
N CYS A 63 -16.33 5.85 -15.46
CA CYS A 63 -17.71 5.37 -15.29
C CYS A 63 -18.51 6.03 -14.13
N GLY A 64 -17.85 6.42 -13.04
CA GLY A 64 -18.51 6.94 -11.85
C GLY A 64 -18.60 8.46 -11.74
N GLY A 65 -18.05 9.21 -12.69
CA GLY A 65 -18.11 10.67 -12.70
C GLY A 65 -17.51 11.32 -11.45
N GLN A 66 -18.16 12.36 -10.95
CA GLN A 66 -17.67 13.13 -9.78
C GLN A 66 -17.62 12.31 -8.49
N ALA A 67 -18.51 11.34 -8.33
CA ALA A 67 -18.50 10.44 -7.17
C ALA A 67 -17.25 9.57 -7.17
N GLU A 68 -16.81 9.09 -8.32
CA GLU A 68 -15.56 8.36 -8.47
C GLU A 68 -14.35 9.24 -8.15
N VAL A 69 -14.30 10.46 -8.65
CA VAL A 69 -13.21 11.41 -8.35
C VAL A 69 -13.13 11.69 -6.85
N ALA A 70 -14.25 11.90 -6.18
CA ALA A 70 -14.29 12.12 -4.74
C ALA A 70 -13.77 10.89 -3.97
N LEU A 71 -14.15 9.69 -4.37
CA LEU A 71 -13.67 8.45 -3.77
C LEU A 71 -12.17 8.25 -4.01
N ALA A 72 -11.68 8.56 -5.22
CA ALA A 72 -10.26 8.51 -5.54
C ALA A 72 -9.43 9.42 -4.65
N LYS A 73 -9.89 10.63 -4.40
CA LYS A 73 -9.22 11.57 -3.48
C LYS A 73 -9.17 11.04 -2.05
N ARG A 74 -10.25 10.41 -1.58
CA ARG A 74 -10.27 9.79 -0.25
C ARG A 74 -9.30 8.61 -0.17
N ALA A 75 -9.23 7.78 -1.20
CA ALA A 75 -8.31 6.65 -1.25
C ALA A 75 -6.85 7.12 -1.22
N SER A 76 -6.52 8.14 -2.00
CA SER A 76 -5.18 8.73 -2.02
C SER A 76 -4.79 9.35 -0.66
N ALA A 77 -5.71 10.11 -0.06
CA ALA A 77 -5.49 10.72 1.24
C ALA A 77 -5.32 9.66 2.35
N ARG A 78 -6.08 8.57 2.27
CA ARG A 78 -5.96 7.48 3.23
C ARG A 78 -4.64 6.71 3.10
N LEU A 79 -4.20 6.43 1.88
CA LEU A 79 -2.89 5.84 1.65
C LEU A 79 -1.77 6.73 2.20
N LEU A 80 -1.84 8.03 1.92
CA LEU A 80 -0.89 9.03 2.45
C LEU A 80 -0.83 8.99 3.98
N GLU A 81 -1.98 8.98 4.64
CA GLU A 81 -2.08 8.88 6.10
C GLU A 81 -1.48 7.57 6.64
N LEU A 82 -1.81 6.44 6.02
CA LEU A 82 -1.29 5.14 6.42
C LEU A 82 0.23 5.08 6.35
N LEU A 83 0.81 5.59 5.27
CA LEU A 83 2.27 5.60 5.07
C LEU A 83 3.00 6.55 6.01
N ASN A 84 2.39 7.68 6.36
CA ASN A 84 2.99 8.67 7.26
C ASN A 84 2.82 8.33 8.74
N SER A 85 1.79 7.58 9.10
CA SER A 85 1.46 7.28 10.49
C SER A 85 2.00 5.93 10.98
N ASN A 86 2.63 5.15 10.10
CA ASN A 86 3.09 3.81 10.40
C ASN A 86 4.47 3.53 9.81
N GLN A 87 5.20 2.60 10.42
CA GLN A 87 6.27 1.90 9.74
C GLN A 87 5.66 0.87 8.80
N PHE A 88 6.32 0.61 7.69
CA PHE A 88 5.85 -0.34 6.68
C PHE A 88 7.02 -1.12 6.07
N THR A 89 6.72 -2.27 5.51
CA THR A 89 7.65 -3.06 4.71
C THR A 89 7.25 -3.00 3.24
N VAL A 90 8.22 -3.15 2.35
CA VAL A 90 8.01 -3.16 0.90
C VAL A 90 8.58 -4.44 0.32
N GLU A 91 7.75 -5.18 -0.39
CA GLU A 91 8.16 -6.32 -1.22
C GLU A 91 8.00 -5.91 -2.67
N THR A 92 9.07 -6.00 -3.46
CA THR A 92 9.06 -5.66 -4.88
C THR A 92 9.13 -6.90 -5.74
N GLY A 93 8.45 -6.86 -6.87
CA GLY A 93 8.43 -7.92 -7.87
C GLY A 93 8.87 -7.43 -9.24
N ARG A 94 8.24 -7.99 -10.27
CA ARG A 94 8.49 -7.63 -11.66
C ARG A 94 7.97 -6.24 -12.00
N LYS A 95 8.42 -5.70 -13.12
CA LYS A 95 7.87 -4.47 -13.72
C LYS A 95 6.60 -4.80 -14.51
N ASP A 96 5.65 -3.87 -14.47
CA ASP A 96 4.51 -3.92 -15.37
C ASP A 96 4.88 -3.38 -16.77
N ARG A 97 3.92 -3.41 -17.70
CA ARG A 97 4.14 -2.93 -19.08
C ARG A 97 4.43 -1.43 -19.21
N TYR A 98 4.16 -0.66 -18.15
CA TYR A 98 4.42 0.78 -18.08
C TYR A 98 5.76 1.12 -17.40
N GLY A 99 6.55 0.11 -17.04
CA GLY A 99 7.83 0.28 -16.37
C GLY A 99 7.74 0.53 -14.87
N ARG A 100 6.56 0.43 -14.25
CA ARG A 100 6.39 0.53 -12.81
C ARG A 100 6.73 -0.80 -12.16
N VAL A 101 7.39 -0.75 -11.02
CA VAL A 101 7.68 -1.95 -10.24
C VAL A 101 6.43 -2.35 -9.46
N LEU A 102 6.00 -3.59 -9.61
CA LEU A 102 4.90 -4.13 -8.81
C LEU A 102 5.40 -4.35 -7.38
N ALA A 103 4.66 -3.86 -6.41
CA ALA A 103 5.06 -3.90 -5.01
C ALA A 103 3.88 -4.24 -4.09
N THR A 104 4.21 -4.81 -2.93
CA THR A 104 3.28 -4.99 -1.82
C THR A 104 3.82 -4.23 -0.62
N ILE A 105 3.00 -3.35 -0.05
CA ILE A 105 3.30 -2.65 1.19
C ILE A 105 2.50 -3.27 2.31
N ARG A 106 3.18 -3.58 3.43
CA ARG A 106 2.53 -4.13 4.62
C ARG A 106 2.77 -3.24 5.82
N ILE A 107 1.71 -3.04 6.59
CA ILE A 107 1.70 -2.36 7.88
C ILE A 107 1.28 -3.38 8.92
N ASN A 108 2.16 -3.67 9.90
CA ASN A 108 1.93 -4.74 10.88
C ASN A 108 1.55 -6.08 10.24
N GLY A 109 2.21 -6.41 9.13
CA GLY A 109 1.97 -7.64 8.38
C GLY A 109 0.74 -7.63 7.47
N ARG A 110 -0.05 -6.56 7.49
CA ARG A 110 -1.27 -6.45 6.69
C ARG A 110 -1.02 -5.62 5.42
N ASP A 111 -1.41 -6.16 4.28
CA ASP A 111 -1.35 -5.46 3.00
C ASP A 111 -2.19 -4.18 3.04
N VAL A 112 -1.62 -3.05 2.64
CA VAL A 112 -2.35 -1.77 2.59
C VAL A 112 -3.56 -1.84 1.65
N GLY A 113 -3.49 -2.63 0.59
CA GLY A 113 -4.64 -2.88 -0.29
C GLY A 113 -5.81 -3.49 0.46
N ASP A 114 -5.55 -4.44 1.36
CA ASP A 114 -6.58 -5.05 2.19
C ASP A 114 -7.21 -4.04 3.17
N ILE A 115 -6.40 -3.13 3.69
CA ILE A 115 -6.90 -2.04 4.54
C ILE A 115 -7.85 -1.14 3.75
N LEU A 116 -7.42 -0.68 2.58
CA LEU A 116 -8.24 0.20 1.73
C LEU A 116 -9.52 -0.50 1.26
N ILE A 117 -9.46 -1.77 0.91
CA ILE A 117 -10.64 -2.56 0.53
C ILE A 117 -11.61 -2.64 1.70
N SER A 118 -11.13 -2.93 2.91
CA SER A 118 -11.98 -3.02 4.10
C SER A 118 -12.68 -1.70 4.45
N GLU A 119 -12.10 -0.57 4.04
CA GLU A 119 -12.64 0.76 4.27
C GLU A 119 -13.52 1.27 3.12
N GLY A 120 -13.76 0.43 2.09
CA GLY A 120 -14.59 0.79 0.94
C GLY A 120 -13.91 1.76 -0.03
N LEU A 121 -12.57 1.84 -0.03
CA LEU A 121 -11.79 2.77 -0.84
C LEU A 121 -11.11 2.11 -2.04
N ALA A 122 -11.17 0.79 -2.14
CA ALA A 122 -10.54 0.00 -3.17
C ALA A 122 -11.31 -1.29 -3.44
N ARG A 123 -11.01 -1.92 -4.55
CA ARG A 123 -11.49 -3.26 -4.88
C ARG A 123 -10.32 -4.23 -5.02
N ARG A 124 -10.59 -5.52 -4.95
CA ARG A 124 -9.63 -6.56 -5.31
C ARG A 124 -9.36 -6.51 -6.81
N TRP A 125 -8.13 -6.60 -7.20
CA TRP A 125 -7.74 -6.67 -8.60
C TRP A 125 -7.24 -8.10 -8.93
N PRO A 126 -7.66 -8.70 -10.07
CA PRO A 126 -8.57 -8.14 -11.09
C PRO A 126 -10.07 -8.44 -10.86
N ASP A 127 -10.43 -9.28 -9.91
CA ASP A 127 -11.74 -9.92 -9.86
C ASP A 127 -12.77 -9.20 -8.98
N GLY A 128 -12.37 -8.18 -8.24
CA GLY A 128 -13.25 -7.43 -7.37
C GLY A 128 -14.24 -6.55 -8.14
N HIS A 129 -15.43 -6.39 -7.59
CA HIS A 129 -16.46 -5.54 -8.18
C HIS A 129 -16.04 -4.06 -8.18
N GLU A 130 -16.14 -3.42 -9.33
CA GLU A 130 -15.81 -2.01 -9.52
C GLU A 130 -17.03 -1.14 -9.13
N PHE A 131 -17.24 -1.02 -7.84
CA PHE A 131 -18.49 -0.48 -7.25
C PHE A 131 -18.68 1.02 -7.44
N TRP A 132 -17.67 1.76 -7.89
CA TRP A 132 -17.76 3.20 -8.17
C TRP A 132 -18.23 3.51 -9.58
N CYS A 133 -18.47 2.52 -10.38
CA CYS A 133 -19.08 2.64 -11.72
C CYS A 133 -20.64 2.52 -11.67
#